data_ce8b37f23fa73d9cb85dd996295d8e80
#
_entry.id   ce8b37f23fa73d9cb85dd996295d8e80
#
_cell.length_a   1.000
_cell.length_b   1.000
_cell.length_c   1.000
_cell.angle_alpha   90.00
_cell.angle_beta   90.00
_cell.angle_gamma   90.00
#
_symmetry.space_group_name_H-M   'P 1'
#
loop_
_entity.id
_entity.type
_entity.pdbx_description
1 polymer ?
#
loop_
_entity_poly.entity_id
_entity_poly.type
_entity_poly.pdbx_seq_one_letter_code
_entity_poly.pdbx_strand_id
1 'polypeptide(L)'
;REKVPVIQDLLFVYDSRQHLDSIVERTKTLQYRWLRNTFREPMTVSDLEMDRFIQAVSSSDSPKYYLPEEITPQMCGHKIRIIGGALNGYEGCLLKIRGSKIKRLLVELKGYLAVGVEVLPEYIQFA
;
A
#
# COMPACT_ATOMS: atom_id res chain seq x y z
N ARG A 1 -19.74 11.71 -11.05
CA ARG A 1 -19.26 10.60 -10.23
C ARG A 1 -18.21 11.08 -9.26
N GLU A 2 -18.52 11.05 -8.00
CA GLU A 2 -17.59 11.51 -6.97
C GLU A 2 -16.52 10.47 -6.68
N LYS A 3 -15.30 10.95 -6.49
CA LYS A 3 -14.22 10.11 -6.00
C LYS A 3 -14.18 10.22 -4.48
N VAL A 4 -14.24 9.09 -3.79
CA VAL A 4 -14.16 9.05 -2.34
C VAL A 4 -12.83 8.43 -1.93
N PRO A 5 -12.24 8.86 -0.80
CA PRO A 5 -10.99 8.25 -0.34
C PRO A 5 -11.23 6.82 0.12
N VAL A 6 -10.27 5.94 -0.15
CA VAL A 6 -10.30 4.56 0.31
C VAL A 6 -10.23 4.49 1.83
N ILE A 7 -9.41 5.34 2.42
CA ILE A 7 -9.26 5.46 3.87
C ILE A 7 -9.51 6.91 4.24
N GLN A 8 -10.46 7.12 5.15
CA GLN A 8 -10.73 8.46 5.66
C GLN A 8 -9.52 8.96 6.45
N ASP A 9 -9.32 10.25 6.44
CA ASP A 9 -8.27 10.92 7.21
C ASP A 9 -6.84 10.60 6.78
N LEU A 10 -6.66 9.96 5.62
CA LEU A 10 -5.33 9.69 5.10
C LEU A 10 -5.20 10.17 3.65
N LEU A 11 -4.21 11.01 3.41
CA LEU A 11 -3.91 11.56 2.10
C LEU A 11 -2.40 11.53 1.89
N PHE A 12 -1.98 11.04 0.72
CA PHE A 12 -0.58 11.10 0.31
C PHE A 12 -0.39 12.28 -0.63
N VAL A 13 0.62 13.09 -0.33
CA VAL A 13 0.93 14.29 -1.12
C VAL A 13 2.39 14.25 -1.56
N TYR A 14 2.61 14.51 -2.85
CA TYR A 14 3.95 14.59 -3.42
C TYR A 14 4.35 16.05 -3.55
N ASP A 15 5.18 16.52 -2.62
CA ASP A 15 5.66 17.90 -2.63
C ASP A 15 6.83 18.06 -1.68
N SER A 16 7.49 19.20 -1.73
CA SER A 16 8.55 19.53 -0.78
C SER A 16 7.96 19.82 0.60
N ARG A 17 8.72 19.50 1.65
CA ARG A 17 8.30 19.78 3.01
C ARG A 17 8.03 21.27 3.23
N GLN A 18 8.90 22.14 2.69
CA GLN A 18 8.75 23.58 2.84
C GLN A 18 7.41 24.08 2.30
N HIS A 19 7.01 23.59 1.14
CA HIS A 19 5.72 23.94 0.54
C HIS A 19 4.56 23.37 1.34
N LEU A 20 4.69 22.10 1.79
CA LEU A 20 3.66 21.43 2.58
C LEU A 20 3.47 22.08 3.94
N ASP A 21 4.55 22.51 4.61
CA ASP A 21 4.45 23.20 5.89
C ASP A 21 3.57 24.45 5.76
N SER A 22 3.74 25.20 4.69
CA SER A 22 2.94 26.38 4.41
C SER A 22 1.45 26.04 4.24
N ILE A 23 1.14 24.94 3.57
CA ILE A 23 -0.23 24.50 3.35
C ILE A 23 -0.86 23.98 4.65
N VAL A 24 -0.11 23.18 5.41
CA VAL A 24 -0.59 22.61 6.68
C VAL A 24 -0.89 23.71 7.70
N GLU A 25 -0.03 24.72 7.78
CA GLU A 25 -0.26 25.87 8.69
C GLU A 25 -1.54 26.62 8.36
N ARG A 26 -1.89 26.75 7.08
CA ARG A 26 -3.07 27.50 6.64
C ARG A 26 -4.34 26.68 6.62
N THR A 27 -4.23 25.35 6.70
CA THR A 27 -5.39 24.46 6.56
C THR A 27 -5.60 23.70 7.87
N LYS A 28 -6.64 24.08 8.62
CA LYS A 28 -6.92 23.53 9.95
C LYS A 28 -7.20 22.03 9.96
N THR A 29 -7.64 21.48 8.84
CA THR A 29 -8.02 20.07 8.73
C THR A 29 -6.88 19.17 8.30
N LEU A 30 -5.71 19.72 7.94
CA LEU A 30 -4.55 18.96 7.52
C LEU A 30 -3.52 18.88 8.63
N GLN A 31 -3.02 17.68 8.85
CA GLN A 31 -1.95 17.42 9.79
C GLN A 31 -1.00 16.40 9.20
N TYR A 32 0.28 16.52 9.54
CA TYR A 32 1.24 15.48 9.25
C TYR A 32 0.99 14.27 10.14
N ARG A 33 1.26 13.09 9.59
CA ARG A 33 1.42 11.90 10.40
C ARG A 33 2.89 11.83 10.82
N TRP A 34 3.13 11.77 12.12
CA TRP A 34 4.47 11.84 12.67
C TRP A 34 5.08 10.45 12.86
N LEU A 35 6.39 10.35 12.65
CA LEU A 35 7.10 9.12 12.95
C LEU A 35 7.07 8.84 14.45
N ARG A 36 6.85 7.58 14.78
CA ARG A 36 6.93 7.11 16.16
C ARG A 36 8.38 7.20 16.64
N ASN A 37 8.60 7.57 17.88
CA ASN A 37 9.91 7.67 18.49
C ASN A 37 10.83 8.76 17.92
N THR A 38 10.34 9.59 17.01
CA THR A 38 11.07 10.75 16.53
C THR A 38 10.25 12.00 16.79
N PHE A 39 10.93 13.05 17.24
CA PHE A 39 10.26 14.30 17.55
C PHE A 39 10.15 15.17 16.30
N ARG A 40 8.92 15.44 15.86
CA ARG A 40 8.58 16.32 14.74
C ARG A 40 9.12 15.91 13.38
N GLU A 41 9.29 14.62 13.15
CA GLU A 41 9.56 14.14 11.80
C GLU A 41 8.27 13.61 11.17
N PRO A 42 7.78 14.24 10.08
CA PRO A 42 6.62 13.72 9.38
C PRO A 42 6.91 12.36 8.77
N MET A 43 5.91 11.50 8.76
CA MET A 43 6.02 10.23 8.06
C MET A 43 6.05 10.48 6.56
N THR A 44 6.98 9.84 5.87
CA THR A 44 7.14 9.94 4.43
C THR A 44 7.17 8.57 3.80
N VAL A 45 6.88 8.52 2.50
CA VAL A 45 6.97 7.30 1.70
C VAL A 45 7.96 7.56 0.58
N SER A 46 8.89 6.65 0.35
CA SER A 46 9.86 6.81 -0.74
C SER A 46 9.14 6.76 -2.09
N ASP A 47 9.71 7.45 -3.09
CA ASP A 47 9.14 7.46 -4.43
C ASP A 47 9.04 6.04 -5.00
N LEU A 48 10.06 5.22 -4.77
CA LEU A 48 10.08 3.83 -5.25
C LEU A 48 8.94 3.01 -4.65
N GLU A 49 8.73 3.11 -3.34
CA GLU A 49 7.64 2.39 -2.68
C GLU A 49 6.28 2.86 -3.18
N MET A 50 6.11 4.16 -3.32
CA MET A 50 4.86 4.73 -3.82
C MET A 50 4.59 4.30 -5.26
N ASP A 51 5.60 4.35 -6.13
CA ASP A 51 5.45 3.94 -7.52
C ASP A 51 5.06 2.46 -7.62
N ARG A 52 5.68 1.61 -6.82
CA ARG A 52 5.35 0.19 -6.77
C ARG A 52 3.91 -0.05 -6.32
N PHE A 53 3.49 0.70 -5.31
CA PHE A 53 2.13 0.58 -4.79
C PHE A 53 1.10 1.02 -5.82
N ILE A 54 1.34 2.15 -6.48
CA ILE A 54 0.46 2.68 -7.53
C ILE A 54 0.39 1.71 -8.71
N GLN A 55 1.52 1.16 -9.12
CA GLN A 55 1.55 0.19 -10.21
C GLN A 55 0.76 -1.07 -9.86
N ALA A 56 0.90 -1.55 -8.64
CA ALA A 56 0.15 -2.72 -8.17
C ALA A 56 -1.35 -2.47 -8.19
N VAL A 57 -1.79 -1.34 -7.66
CA VAL A 57 -3.21 -0.96 -7.64
C VAL A 57 -3.75 -0.83 -9.05
N SER A 58 -2.98 -0.21 -9.95
CA SER A 58 -3.40 0.00 -11.34
C SER A 58 -3.51 -1.28 -12.13
N SER A 59 -2.76 -2.32 -11.76
CA SER A 59 -2.75 -3.60 -12.47
C SER A 59 -3.90 -4.53 -12.07
N SER A 60 -4.61 -4.22 -10.99
CA SER A 60 -5.66 -5.07 -10.46
C SER A 60 -7.04 -4.53 -10.81
N ASP A 61 -7.95 -5.42 -11.23
CA ASP A 61 -9.35 -5.06 -11.50
C ASP A 61 -10.13 -4.85 -10.21
N SER A 62 -9.75 -5.55 -9.15
CA SER A 62 -10.45 -5.45 -7.86
C SER A 62 -9.45 -5.45 -6.70
N PRO A 63 -8.66 -4.37 -6.56
CA PRO A 63 -7.71 -4.28 -5.45
C PRO A 63 -8.46 -4.22 -4.12
N LYS A 64 -7.93 -4.89 -3.12
CA LYS A 64 -8.50 -4.88 -1.78
C LYS A 64 -7.53 -4.27 -0.80
N TYR A 65 -7.95 -3.22 -0.11
CA TYR A 65 -7.10 -2.44 0.76
C TYR A 65 -7.21 -2.90 2.22
N TYR A 66 -6.09 -2.79 2.93
CA TYR A 66 -6.00 -3.15 4.34
C TYR A 66 -5.25 -2.09 5.11
N LEU A 67 -5.74 -1.76 6.30
CA LEU A 67 -4.97 -0.99 7.27
C LEU A 67 -3.91 -1.90 7.90
N PRO A 68 -2.79 -1.35 8.40
CA PRO A 68 -1.75 -2.18 9.02
C PRO A 68 -2.28 -3.07 10.14
N GLU A 69 -3.20 -2.58 10.94
CA GLU A 69 -3.79 -3.33 12.06
C GLU A 69 -4.72 -4.45 11.61
N GLU A 70 -5.20 -4.43 10.37
CA GLU A 70 -6.05 -5.46 9.82
C GLU A 70 -5.27 -6.68 9.33
N ILE A 71 -3.95 -6.52 9.16
CA ILE A 71 -3.10 -7.57 8.63
C ILE A 71 -2.62 -8.45 9.79
N THR A 72 -3.00 -9.72 9.76
CA THR A 72 -2.59 -10.70 10.77
C THR A 72 -1.56 -11.67 10.17
N PRO A 73 -0.71 -12.29 11.01
CA PRO A 73 0.23 -13.30 10.50
C PRO A 73 -0.45 -14.46 9.78
N GLN A 74 -1.67 -14.79 10.17
CA GLN A 74 -2.42 -15.88 9.56
C GLN A 74 -2.87 -15.56 8.13
N MET A 75 -3.01 -14.28 7.79
CA MET A 75 -3.37 -13.85 6.43
C MET A 75 -2.20 -13.98 5.47
N CYS A 76 -0.98 -13.93 5.96
CA CYS A 76 0.22 -14.08 5.16
C CYS A 76 0.58 -15.54 5.03
N GLY A 77 0.34 -16.10 3.84
CA GLY A 77 0.71 -17.47 3.52
C GLY A 77 2.19 -17.56 3.09
N HIS A 78 2.42 -18.31 2.03
CA HIS A 78 3.78 -18.47 1.51
C HIS A 78 4.34 -17.17 0.95
N LYS A 79 5.65 -16.99 1.11
CA LYS A 79 6.36 -15.94 0.41
C LYS A 79 6.49 -16.32 -1.05
N ILE A 80 6.14 -15.39 -1.93
CA ILE A 80 6.14 -15.63 -3.37
C ILE A 80 6.87 -14.52 -4.11
N ARG A 81 7.24 -14.84 -5.33
CA ARG A 81 7.80 -13.90 -6.29
C ARG A 81 6.97 -13.99 -7.56
N ILE A 82 6.67 -12.85 -8.16
CA ILE A 82 5.92 -12.81 -9.41
C ILE A 82 6.90 -12.82 -10.59
N ILE A 83 6.69 -13.76 -11.50
CA ILE A 83 7.48 -13.92 -12.71
C ILE A 83 6.57 -13.77 -13.93
N GLY A 84 6.60 -12.61 -14.54
CA GLY A 84 5.79 -12.27 -15.73
C GLY A 84 4.67 -11.30 -15.40
N GLY A 85 4.14 -10.71 -16.45
CA GLY A 85 3.04 -9.75 -16.36
C GLY A 85 3.45 -8.40 -15.79
N ALA A 86 2.45 -7.61 -15.40
CA ALA A 86 2.64 -6.24 -14.94
C ALA A 86 3.40 -6.17 -13.61
N LEU A 87 3.32 -7.20 -12.79
CA LEU A 87 3.97 -7.24 -11.47
C LEU A 87 5.26 -8.07 -11.46
N ASN A 88 5.85 -8.28 -12.62
CA ASN A 88 7.09 -9.05 -12.72
C ASN A 88 8.16 -8.51 -11.77
N GLY A 89 8.74 -9.38 -10.96
CA GLY A 89 9.78 -9.02 -10.00
C GLY A 89 9.27 -8.64 -8.62
N TYR A 90 7.97 -8.49 -8.44
CA TYR A 90 7.41 -8.21 -7.10
C TYR A 90 7.54 -9.43 -6.20
N GLU A 91 7.88 -9.18 -4.95
CA GLU A 91 7.95 -10.20 -3.92
C GLU A 91 7.05 -9.82 -2.75
N GLY A 92 6.47 -10.80 -2.11
CA GLY A 92 5.62 -10.58 -0.96
C GLY A 92 4.95 -11.85 -0.53
N CYS A 93 3.97 -11.74 0.34
CA CYS A 93 3.23 -12.91 0.78
C CYS A 93 1.96 -13.11 -0.06
N LEU A 94 1.65 -14.37 -0.27
CA LEU A 94 0.39 -14.78 -0.88
C LEU A 94 -0.68 -14.71 0.19
N LEU A 95 -1.71 -13.88 -0.03
CA LEU A 95 -2.79 -13.73 0.94
C LEU A 95 -3.61 -15.01 1.07
N LYS A 96 -3.86 -15.38 2.30
CA LYS A 96 -4.77 -16.47 2.65
C LYS A 96 -6.10 -15.87 3.09
N ILE A 97 -7.08 -15.91 2.21
CA ILE A 97 -8.43 -15.45 2.52
C ILE A 97 -9.36 -16.65 2.45
N ARG A 98 -10.01 -16.93 3.57
CA ARG A 98 -10.91 -18.06 3.67
C ARG A 98 -12.06 -17.92 2.67
N GLY A 99 -12.28 -18.99 1.89
CA GLY A 99 -13.35 -19.01 0.91
C GLY A 99 -13.04 -18.33 -0.42
N SER A 100 -11.87 -17.72 -0.56
CA SER A 100 -11.47 -17.09 -1.81
C SER A 100 -10.64 -18.02 -2.67
N LYS A 101 -10.99 -18.10 -3.95
CA LYS A 101 -10.20 -18.83 -4.96
C LYS A 101 -9.21 -17.95 -5.67
N ILE A 102 -9.34 -16.64 -5.51
CA ILE A 102 -8.48 -15.67 -6.17
C ILE A 102 -7.16 -15.58 -5.43
N LYS A 103 -6.06 -15.71 -6.16
CA LYS A 103 -4.72 -15.53 -5.60
C LYS A 103 -4.38 -14.06 -5.56
N ARG A 104 -3.97 -13.56 -4.41
CA ARG A 104 -3.61 -12.15 -4.22
C ARG A 104 -2.24 -12.00 -3.59
N LEU A 105 -1.46 -11.07 -4.13
CA LEU A 105 -0.19 -10.65 -3.56
C LEU A 105 -0.45 -9.45 -2.64
N LEU A 106 0.13 -9.47 -1.45
CA LEU A 106 0.07 -8.34 -0.55
C LEU A 106 1.21 -7.37 -0.85
N VAL A 107 0.87 -6.13 -1.19
CA VAL A 107 1.83 -5.05 -1.43
C VAL A 107 1.64 -4.00 -0.34
N GLU A 108 2.69 -3.70 0.40
CA GLU A 108 2.61 -2.81 1.54
C GLU A 108 3.32 -1.49 1.33
N LEU A 109 2.68 -0.42 1.79
CA LEU A 109 3.36 0.82 2.18
C LEU A 109 3.54 0.71 3.69
N LYS A 110 4.71 0.32 4.13
CA LYS A 110 4.95 -0.06 5.53
C LYS A 110 4.49 1.00 6.51
N GLY A 111 3.61 0.59 7.42
CA GLY A 111 3.10 1.46 8.47
C GLY A 111 1.94 2.33 8.06
N TYR A 112 1.49 2.31 6.80
CA TYR A 112 0.41 3.18 6.32
C TYR A 112 -0.77 2.39 5.79
N LEU A 113 -0.53 1.50 4.83
CA LEU A 113 -1.58 0.92 4.03
C LEU A 113 -1.02 -0.30 3.29
N ALA A 114 -1.89 -1.24 3.00
CA ALA A 114 -1.53 -2.38 2.16
C ALA A 114 -2.64 -2.65 1.15
N VAL A 115 -2.31 -3.31 0.07
CA VAL A 115 -3.28 -3.72 -0.94
C VAL A 115 -3.05 -5.17 -1.33
N GLY A 116 -4.14 -5.93 -1.43
CA GLY A 116 -4.12 -7.25 -2.02
C GLY A 116 -4.50 -7.14 -3.49
N VAL A 117 -3.58 -7.49 -4.37
CA VAL A 117 -3.79 -7.41 -5.82
C VAL A 117 -3.81 -8.79 -6.44
N GLU A 118 -4.69 -8.99 -7.42
CA GLU A 118 -4.84 -10.26 -8.09
C GLU A 118 -3.58 -10.64 -8.87
N VAL A 119 -3.18 -11.89 -8.78
CA VAL A 119 -2.06 -12.42 -9.54
C VAL A 119 -2.48 -13.74 -10.18
N LEU A 120 -2.00 -13.97 -11.41
CA LEU A 120 -2.28 -15.22 -12.10
C LEU A 120 -1.40 -16.32 -11.50
N PRO A 121 -1.98 -17.51 -11.20
CA PRO A 121 -1.20 -18.61 -10.61
C PRO A 121 0.04 -19.00 -11.41
N GLU A 122 -0.01 -18.90 -12.72
CA GLU A 122 1.09 -19.24 -13.61
C GLU A 122 2.31 -18.34 -13.45
N TYR A 123 2.13 -17.15 -12.86
CA TYR A 123 3.23 -16.21 -12.60
C TYR A 123 3.77 -16.31 -11.19
N ILE A 124 3.23 -17.20 -10.37
CA ILE A 124 3.65 -17.33 -8.96
C ILE A 124 4.81 -18.31 -8.85
N GLN A 125 5.91 -17.83 -8.28
CA GLN A 125 7.04 -18.68 -7.90
C GLN A 125 7.14 -18.68 -6.38
N PHE A 126 7.09 -19.84 -5.78
CA PHE A 126 7.25 -19.97 -4.32
C PHE A 126 8.73 -19.86 -3.96
N ALA A 127 8.98 -19.07 -2.91
CA ALA A 127 10.35 -18.89 -2.42
C ALA A 127 10.76 -20.00 -1.46
#